data_afa6331b1fd18fb065bc85168ca40b41
#
_entry.id   afa6331b1fd18fb065bc85168ca40b41
#
_cell.length_a   1.000
_cell.length_b   1.000
_cell.length_c   1.000
_cell.angle_alpha   90.00
_cell.angle_beta   90.00
_cell.angle_gamma   90.00
#
_symmetry.space_group_name_H-M   'P 1'
#
loop_
_entity.id
_entity.type
_entity.pdbx_description
1 polymer ?
#
loop_
_entity_poly.entity_id
_entity_poly.type
_entity_poly.pdbx_seq_one_letter_code
_entity_poly.pdbx_strand_id
1 'polypeptide(L)'
;MRYYHILALGLFTLLTSCRMYEDMPSGDNYVSTAIAKDTQSLRQLLRSSEHGWMLTLVPGTGKYGGLNLSLKFTSDNEVTIFSEESQTPATSSYHFSQNGGVRLTFDTFNEALHQYSNPQWGIPVGYDGDFDFTVLRVSEDGRTITLR
;
A
#
# COMPACT_ATOMS: atom_id res chain seq x y z
N MET A 1 16.78 25.19 -55.32
CA MET A 1 17.25 24.01 -54.56
C MET A 1 17.78 24.27 -53.16
N ARG A 2 18.05 25.49 -52.73
CA ARG A 2 18.58 25.82 -51.35
C ARG A 2 17.52 25.84 -50.26
N TYR A 3 16.25 26.02 -50.55
CA TYR A 3 15.16 26.11 -49.56
C TYR A 3 14.67 24.78 -49.04
N TYR A 4 14.79 23.71 -49.82
CA TYR A 4 14.38 22.36 -49.46
C TYR A 4 15.26 21.75 -48.34
N HIS A 5 16.55 22.11 -48.32
CA HIS A 5 17.48 21.64 -47.27
C HIS A 5 17.19 22.28 -45.91
N ILE A 6 16.73 23.55 -45.88
CA ILE A 6 16.39 24.28 -44.65
C ILE A 6 15.08 23.71 -44.08
N LEU A 7 14.10 23.36 -44.94
CA LEU A 7 12.84 22.79 -44.52
C LEU A 7 13.01 21.34 -44.00
N ALA A 8 13.90 20.54 -44.58
CA ALA A 8 14.24 19.21 -44.13
C ALA A 8 15.00 19.24 -42.78
N LEU A 9 15.88 20.21 -42.57
CA LEU A 9 16.59 20.36 -41.29
C LEU A 9 15.66 20.80 -40.16
N GLY A 10 14.70 21.66 -40.46
CA GLY A 10 13.69 22.12 -39.45
C GLY A 10 12.72 21.02 -39.02
N LEU A 11 12.40 20.09 -39.92
CA LEU A 11 11.50 18.96 -39.61
C LEU A 11 12.19 17.86 -38.77
N PHE A 12 13.51 17.72 -38.89
CA PHE A 12 14.26 16.72 -38.13
C PHE A 12 14.48 17.11 -36.68
N THR A 13 14.42 18.38 -36.34
CA THR A 13 14.56 18.87 -34.95
C THR A 13 13.29 18.74 -34.12
N LEU A 14 12.13 18.48 -34.74
CA LEU A 14 10.85 18.32 -34.02
C LEU A 14 10.61 16.88 -33.51
N LEU A 15 11.48 15.93 -33.85
CA LEU A 15 11.31 14.51 -33.47
C LEU A 15 12.14 14.11 -32.22
N THR A 16 12.91 15.01 -31.64
CA THR A 16 13.78 14.70 -30.48
C THR A 16 13.23 15.16 -29.14
N SER A 17 11.98 15.63 -29.08
CA SER A 17 11.42 16.25 -27.85
C SER A 17 10.54 15.35 -26.99
N CYS A 18 10.66 14.02 -27.06
CA CYS A 18 9.85 13.13 -26.21
C CYS A 18 10.68 12.02 -25.55
N ARG A 19 11.84 12.32 -25.00
CA ARG A 19 12.59 11.35 -24.16
C ARG A 19 13.22 12.04 -22.96
N MET A 20 12.44 12.73 -22.17
CA MET A 20 12.99 13.41 -20.99
C MET A 20 12.23 13.03 -19.70
N TYR A 21 11.71 11.81 -19.64
CA TYR A 21 11.06 11.32 -18.41
C TYR A 21 11.40 9.87 -18.07
N GLU A 22 12.53 9.35 -18.52
CA GLU A 22 12.91 7.95 -18.29
C GLU A 22 14.18 7.71 -17.48
N ASP A 23 14.84 8.73 -16.98
CA ASP A 23 16.06 8.54 -16.19
C ASP A 23 15.99 9.28 -14.85
N MET A 24 15.14 8.81 -13.93
CA MET A 24 15.52 8.87 -12.53
C MET A 24 16.21 7.54 -12.19
N PRO A 25 17.51 7.54 -11.91
CA PRO A 25 18.13 6.37 -11.31
C PRO A 25 17.70 6.31 -9.86
N SER A 26 16.52 5.76 -9.60
CA SER A 26 16.23 5.22 -8.29
C SER A 26 16.91 3.85 -8.23
N GLY A 27 18.19 3.85 -7.90
CA GLY A 27 18.80 2.69 -7.31
C GLY A 27 18.02 2.43 -6.03
N ASP A 28 17.11 1.47 -6.09
CA ASP A 28 16.64 0.58 -5.05
C ASP A 28 15.34 -0.07 -5.53
N ASN A 29 15.46 -1.33 -5.98
CA ASN A 29 14.44 -2.34 -5.91
C ASN A 29 13.28 -2.29 -6.91
N TYR A 30 13.60 -2.45 -8.20
CA TYR A 30 12.57 -2.70 -9.24
C TYR A 30 11.71 -3.95 -8.97
N VAL A 31 12.22 -4.95 -8.28
CA VAL A 31 11.46 -6.17 -7.95
C VAL A 31 10.39 -5.88 -6.91
N SER A 32 10.68 -5.07 -5.92
CA SER A 32 9.73 -4.70 -4.86
C SER A 32 8.59 -3.83 -5.38
N THR A 33 8.84 -2.94 -6.34
CA THR A 33 7.80 -2.12 -6.97
C THR A 33 6.88 -2.91 -7.91
N ALA A 34 7.38 -3.97 -8.55
CA ALA A 34 6.55 -4.85 -9.38
C ALA A 34 5.56 -5.65 -8.53
N ILE A 35 6.01 -6.25 -7.42
CA ILE A 35 5.14 -6.98 -6.49
C ILE A 35 4.12 -6.03 -5.85
N ALA A 36 4.52 -4.84 -5.44
CA ALA A 36 3.61 -3.85 -4.87
C ALA A 36 2.53 -3.33 -5.85
N LYS A 37 2.69 -3.57 -7.15
CA LYS A 37 1.71 -3.21 -8.19
C LYS A 37 0.79 -4.36 -8.59
N ASP A 38 1.10 -5.59 -8.21
CA ASP A 38 0.30 -6.77 -8.52
C ASP A 38 -0.47 -7.26 -7.31
N THR A 39 -1.78 -7.04 -7.34
CA THR A 39 -2.67 -7.42 -6.24
C THR A 39 -2.73 -8.93 -6.00
N GLN A 40 -2.53 -9.74 -7.03
CA GLN A 40 -2.55 -11.19 -6.87
C GLN A 40 -1.28 -11.70 -6.18
N SER A 41 -0.13 -11.18 -6.57
CA SER A 41 1.14 -11.48 -5.89
C SER A 41 1.13 -11.01 -4.44
N LEU A 42 0.52 -9.86 -4.15
CA LEU A 42 0.34 -9.39 -2.77
C LEU A 42 -0.57 -10.32 -1.95
N ARG A 43 -1.70 -10.80 -2.51
CA ARG A 43 -2.55 -11.78 -1.83
C ARG A 43 -1.79 -13.06 -1.50
N GLN A 44 -1.04 -13.58 -2.46
CA GLN A 44 -0.21 -14.77 -2.27
C GLN A 44 0.84 -14.55 -1.18
N LEU A 45 1.52 -13.40 -1.21
CA LEU A 45 2.50 -13.02 -0.20
C LEU A 45 1.88 -12.94 1.20
N LEU A 46 0.75 -12.24 1.34
CA LEU A 46 0.06 -12.11 2.64
C LEU A 46 -0.36 -13.47 3.22
N ARG A 47 -0.81 -14.38 2.37
CA ARG A 47 -1.23 -15.72 2.77
C ARG A 47 -0.07 -16.69 3.01
N SER A 48 1.09 -16.43 2.43
CA SER A 48 2.25 -17.32 2.53
C SER A 48 2.87 -17.39 3.93
N SER A 49 2.62 -16.38 4.77
CA SER A 49 3.17 -16.36 6.13
C SER A 49 2.46 -17.37 7.02
N GLU A 50 3.19 -18.40 7.46
CA GLU A 50 2.67 -19.43 8.35
C GLU A 50 2.23 -18.86 9.70
N HIS A 51 2.96 -17.90 10.21
CA HIS A 51 2.70 -17.28 11.52
C HIS A 51 1.91 -15.97 11.42
N GLY A 52 1.51 -15.56 10.19
CA GLY A 52 0.83 -14.29 9.94
C GLY A 52 1.80 -13.10 9.88
N TRP A 53 1.25 -11.92 10.04
CA TRP A 53 1.95 -10.64 9.93
C TRP A 53 1.75 -9.82 11.20
N MET A 54 2.74 -9.02 11.52
CA MET A 54 2.57 -7.96 12.51
C MET A 54 2.40 -6.63 11.79
N LEU A 55 1.28 -5.97 12.02
CA LEU A 55 1.05 -4.60 11.60
C LEU A 55 1.37 -3.66 12.76
N THR A 56 2.35 -2.79 12.58
CA THR A 56 2.54 -1.64 13.46
C THR A 56 1.78 -0.47 12.89
N LEU A 57 0.64 -0.16 13.48
CA LEU A 57 -0.21 0.97 13.13
C LEU A 57 0.21 2.20 13.92
N VAL A 58 0.52 3.30 13.23
CA VAL A 58 0.81 4.59 13.84
C VAL A 58 -0.31 5.56 13.44
N PRO A 59 -1.35 5.72 14.27
CA PRO A 59 -2.49 6.56 13.94
C PRO A 59 -2.12 8.04 13.80
N GLY A 60 -2.69 8.68 12.78
CA GLY A 60 -2.54 10.12 12.56
C GLY A 60 -1.08 10.56 12.48
N THR A 61 -0.71 11.53 13.29
CA THR A 61 0.64 12.09 13.37
C THR A 61 1.55 11.41 14.40
N GLY A 62 1.18 10.23 14.89
CA GLY A 62 1.87 9.55 15.97
C GLY A 62 1.51 10.06 17.39
N LYS A 63 0.48 10.89 17.51
CA LYS A 63 0.00 11.44 18.78
C LYS A 63 -0.33 10.38 19.82
N TYR A 64 -0.80 9.22 19.35
CA TYR A 64 -1.23 8.12 20.23
C TYR A 64 -0.20 6.98 20.31
N GLY A 65 0.99 7.17 19.73
CA GLY A 65 2.01 6.12 19.66
C GLY A 65 1.77 5.11 18.55
N GLY A 66 2.46 3.99 18.64
CA GLY A 66 2.30 2.85 17.73
C GLY A 66 1.56 1.70 18.40
N LEU A 67 0.72 1.02 17.64
CA LEU A 67 -0.10 -0.10 18.07
C LEU A 67 0.31 -1.34 17.25
N ASN A 68 0.43 -2.49 17.89
CA ASN A 68 0.77 -3.72 17.21
C ASN A 68 -0.45 -4.62 17.10
N LEU A 69 -0.76 -5.01 15.85
CA LEU A 69 -1.84 -5.90 15.51
C LEU A 69 -1.27 -7.15 14.86
N SER A 70 -1.75 -8.32 15.25
CA SER A 70 -1.43 -9.58 14.58
C SER A 70 -2.49 -9.86 13.52
N LEU A 71 -2.05 -10.10 12.27
CA LEU A 71 -2.91 -10.36 11.12
C LEU A 71 -2.63 -11.74 10.54
N LYS A 72 -3.65 -12.55 10.35
CA LYS A 72 -3.58 -13.82 9.62
C LYS A 72 -4.54 -13.80 8.44
N PHE A 73 -3.99 -13.75 7.23
CA PHE A 73 -4.78 -13.81 6.00
C PHE A 73 -5.14 -15.26 5.70
N THR A 74 -6.41 -15.60 5.83
CA THR A 74 -6.91 -16.97 5.72
C THR A 74 -7.37 -17.34 4.31
N SER A 75 -7.81 -16.35 3.54
CA SER A 75 -8.19 -16.50 2.14
C SER A 75 -7.82 -15.27 1.31
N ASP A 76 -8.29 -15.17 0.07
CA ASP A 76 -8.04 -14.03 -0.81
C ASP A 76 -8.81 -12.77 -0.41
N ASN A 77 -9.73 -12.90 0.54
CA ASN A 77 -10.60 -11.81 0.99
C ASN A 77 -10.92 -11.84 2.49
N GLU A 78 -10.29 -12.72 3.27
CA GLU A 78 -10.51 -12.80 4.72
C GLU A 78 -9.21 -12.68 5.49
N VAL A 79 -9.28 -11.96 6.62
CA VAL A 79 -8.19 -11.77 7.56
C VAL A 79 -8.72 -11.86 8.99
N THR A 80 -8.01 -12.57 9.83
CA THR A 80 -8.22 -12.56 11.28
C THR A 80 -7.23 -11.59 11.90
N ILE A 81 -7.72 -10.65 12.69
CA ILE A 81 -6.93 -9.61 13.37
C ILE A 81 -7.06 -9.78 14.87
N PHE A 82 -5.96 -9.63 15.57
CA PHE A 82 -5.89 -9.63 17.03
C PHE A 82 -5.13 -8.40 17.50
N SER A 83 -5.63 -7.76 18.54
CA SER A 83 -4.92 -6.72 19.30
C SER A 83 -4.92 -7.08 20.78
N GLU A 84 -3.94 -6.55 21.50
CA GLU A 84 -3.88 -6.73 22.97
C GLU A 84 -5.06 -6.04 23.67
N GLU A 85 -5.59 -4.96 23.10
CA GLU A 85 -6.73 -4.22 23.64
C GLU A 85 -8.04 -4.98 23.47
N SER A 86 -8.28 -5.57 22.30
CA SER A 86 -9.52 -6.33 22.05
C SER A 86 -9.53 -7.70 22.73
N GLN A 87 -8.34 -8.26 23.01
CA GLN A 87 -8.12 -9.58 23.63
C GLN A 87 -8.84 -10.75 22.93
N THR A 88 -9.52 -10.50 21.83
CA THR A 88 -10.29 -11.50 21.07
C THR A 88 -9.97 -11.35 19.58
N PRO A 89 -9.56 -12.43 18.92
CA PRO A 89 -9.39 -12.38 17.48
C PRO A 89 -10.73 -12.15 16.78
N ALA A 90 -10.74 -11.24 15.79
CA ALA A 90 -11.91 -10.96 14.98
C ALA A 90 -11.58 -11.16 13.49
N THR A 91 -12.49 -11.81 12.77
CA THR A 91 -12.33 -12.03 11.32
C THR A 91 -13.17 -11.04 10.55
N SER A 92 -12.58 -10.45 9.53
CA SER A 92 -13.20 -9.49 8.62
C SER A 92 -12.77 -9.70 7.18
N SER A 93 -13.47 -9.06 6.25
CA SER A 93 -13.06 -9.07 4.86
C SER A 93 -12.03 -7.98 4.56
N TYR A 94 -11.21 -8.24 3.55
CA TYR A 94 -10.32 -7.25 2.96
C TYR A 94 -10.33 -7.34 1.44
N HIS A 95 -9.97 -6.25 0.78
CA HIS A 95 -9.75 -6.25 -0.66
C HIS A 95 -8.57 -5.37 -1.06
N PHE A 96 -8.08 -5.60 -2.28
CA PHE A 96 -7.17 -4.68 -2.94
C PHE A 96 -7.89 -3.92 -4.04
N SER A 97 -7.62 -2.62 -4.14
CA SER A 97 -8.00 -1.77 -5.26
C SER A 97 -6.77 -1.15 -5.92
N GLN A 98 -6.91 -0.69 -7.18
CA GLN A 98 -5.80 -0.13 -7.98
C GLN A 98 -6.13 1.30 -8.46
N ASN A 99 -6.60 2.14 -7.60
CA ASN A 99 -6.96 3.50 -7.96
C ASN A 99 -5.87 4.49 -7.51
N GLY A 100 -4.95 4.83 -8.42
CA GLY A 100 -3.81 5.69 -8.10
C GLY A 100 -2.69 5.02 -7.30
N GLY A 101 -2.63 3.69 -7.32
CA GLY A 101 -1.73 2.83 -6.56
C GLY A 101 -2.48 1.62 -6.02
N VAL A 102 -1.78 0.64 -5.49
CA VAL A 102 -2.42 -0.49 -4.83
C VAL A 102 -2.80 -0.09 -3.40
N ARG A 103 -4.06 -0.29 -3.07
CA ARG A 103 -4.61 -0.04 -1.74
C ARG A 103 -5.09 -1.35 -1.13
N LEU A 104 -4.77 -1.56 0.12
CA LEU A 104 -5.31 -2.62 0.97
C LEU A 104 -6.37 -2.02 1.88
N THR A 105 -7.61 -2.46 1.73
CA THR A 105 -8.74 -1.98 2.52
C THR A 105 -9.33 -3.12 3.34
N PHE A 106 -9.63 -2.86 4.60
CA PHE A 106 -10.35 -3.77 5.48
C PHE A 106 -11.83 -3.38 5.49
N ASP A 107 -12.68 -4.19 4.83
CA ASP A 107 -14.04 -3.78 4.43
C ASP A 107 -15.08 -3.87 5.54
N THR A 108 -15.06 -4.97 6.28
CA THR A 108 -16.05 -5.19 7.34
C THR A 108 -15.48 -4.78 8.68
N PHE A 109 -16.36 -4.26 9.54
CA PHE A 109 -15.97 -3.84 10.87
C PHE A 109 -15.21 -4.94 11.61
N ASN A 110 -14.06 -4.58 12.12
CA ASN A 110 -13.21 -5.43 12.95
C ASN A 110 -12.81 -4.61 14.18
N GLU A 111 -13.24 -5.04 15.34
CA GLU A 111 -13.01 -4.28 16.57
C GLU A 111 -11.51 -4.06 16.83
N ALA A 112 -10.68 -5.06 16.55
CA ALA A 112 -9.24 -4.96 16.77
C ALA A 112 -8.55 -3.84 15.96
N LEU A 113 -9.11 -3.47 14.78
CA LEU A 113 -8.56 -2.43 13.91
C LEU A 113 -9.40 -1.15 13.94
N HIS A 114 -10.71 -1.27 13.71
CA HIS A 114 -11.59 -0.11 13.49
C HIS A 114 -11.86 0.69 14.75
N GLN A 115 -11.60 0.14 15.95
CA GLN A 115 -11.68 0.92 17.19
C GLN A 115 -10.77 2.15 17.18
N TYR A 116 -9.70 2.16 16.41
CA TYR A 116 -8.78 3.30 16.33
C TYR A 116 -9.23 4.36 15.32
N SER A 117 -10.10 4.00 14.37
CA SER A 117 -10.63 4.93 13.34
C SER A 117 -12.01 5.46 13.69
N ASN A 118 -12.79 4.70 14.44
CA ASN A 118 -14.17 5.08 14.73
C ASN A 118 -14.30 6.04 15.92
N PRO A 119 -15.26 6.97 15.85
CA PRO A 119 -15.63 7.79 17.01
C PRO A 119 -16.03 6.93 18.22
N GLN A 120 -15.57 7.34 19.40
CA GLN A 120 -15.89 6.68 20.65
C GLN A 120 -16.41 7.69 21.66
N TRP A 121 -17.05 7.20 22.74
CA TRP A 121 -17.49 8.06 23.81
C TRP A 121 -16.31 8.82 24.43
N GLY A 122 -16.39 10.15 24.43
CA GLY A 122 -15.28 11.01 24.89
C GLY A 122 -14.19 11.28 23.84
N ILE A 123 -14.19 10.60 22.68
CA ILE A 123 -13.25 10.77 21.57
C ILE A 123 -14.03 10.84 20.25
N PRO A 124 -14.72 11.96 19.98
CA PRO A 124 -15.67 12.06 18.85
C PRO A 124 -15.01 11.97 17.47
N VAL A 125 -13.71 12.15 17.37
CA VAL A 125 -12.93 12.03 16.12
C VAL A 125 -12.16 10.71 16.00
N GLY A 126 -12.31 9.79 16.99
CA GLY A 126 -11.50 8.58 17.05
C GLY A 126 -10.02 8.87 17.39
N TYR A 127 -9.17 7.88 17.18
CA TYR A 127 -7.71 7.98 17.41
C TYR A 127 -6.93 8.28 16.13
N ASP A 128 -7.57 8.82 15.09
CA ASP A 128 -6.97 9.07 13.77
C ASP A 128 -6.39 7.80 13.12
N GLY A 129 -6.91 6.64 13.47
CA GLY A 129 -6.57 5.38 12.83
C GLY A 129 -7.17 5.26 11.44
N ASP A 130 -6.61 4.36 10.63
CA ASP A 130 -7.10 4.07 9.29
C ASP A 130 -7.34 2.57 9.11
N PHE A 131 -8.12 2.21 8.12
CA PHE A 131 -8.39 0.84 7.70
C PHE A 131 -8.23 0.66 6.18
N ASP A 132 -7.71 1.70 5.50
CA ASP A 132 -7.49 1.76 4.06
C ASP A 132 -6.08 2.30 3.77
N PHE A 133 -5.19 1.42 3.37
CA PHE A 133 -3.76 1.69 3.30
C PHE A 133 -3.24 1.59 1.88
N THR A 134 -2.47 2.59 1.44
CA THR A 134 -1.70 2.51 0.20
C THR A 134 -0.46 1.65 0.42
N VAL A 135 -0.27 0.63 -0.42
CA VAL A 135 0.94 -0.19 -0.43
C VAL A 135 2.07 0.60 -1.09
N LEU A 136 3.05 1.01 -0.31
CA LEU A 136 4.18 1.81 -0.80
C LEU A 136 5.31 0.93 -1.31
N ARG A 137 5.64 -0.11 -0.56
CA ARG A 137 6.78 -0.96 -0.87
C ARG A 137 6.63 -2.34 -0.24
N VAL A 138 7.20 -3.35 -0.91
CA VAL A 138 7.49 -4.67 -0.37
C VAL A 138 9.00 -4.83 -0.36
N SER A 139 9.58 -5.33 0.73
CA SER A 139 11.02 -5.63 0.79
C SER A 139 11.39 -6.77 -0.17
N GLU A 140 12.66 -6.85 -0.58
CA GLU A 140 13.13 -7.89 -1.52
C GLU A 140 12.95 -9.30 -0.98
N ASP A 141 13.10 -9.48 0.33
CA ASP A 141 12.90 -10.75 1.00
C ASP A 141 11.42 -11.10 1.27
N GLY A 142 10.50 -10.21 0.89
CA GLY A 142 9.06 -10.37 1.08
C GLY A 142 8.61 -10.35 2.55
N ARG A 143 9.46 -9.92 3.48
CA ARG A 143 9.16 -9.97 4.92
C ARG A 143 8.57 -8.67 5.47
N THR A 144 8.72 -7.59 4.73
CA THR A 144 8.23 -6.27 5.17
C THR A 144 7.39 -5.63 4.08
N ILE A 145 6.22 -5.15 4.45
CA ILE A 145 5.34 -4.35 3.58
C ILE A 145 5.16 -2.99 4.24
N THR A 146 5.51 -1.93 3.52
CA THR A 146 5.30 -0.55 4.00
C THR A 146 3.98 -0.04 3.48
N LEU A 147 3.14 0.42 4.38
CA LEU A 147 1.80 0.95 4.13
C LEU A 147 1.74 2.43 4.52
N ARG A 148 0.79 3.16 3.93
CA ARG A 148 0.45 4.54 4.29
C ARG A 148 -1.03 4.76 4.15
#